data_d6d780ef1a17029a93947b48311fd6c2
#
_entry.id   d6d780ef1a17029a93947b48311fd6c2
#
_cell.length_a   1.000
_cell.length_b   1.000
_cell.length_c   1.000
_cell.angle_alpha   90.00
_cell.angle_beta   90.00
_cell.angle_gamma   90.00
#
_symmetry.space_group_name_H-M   'P 1'
#
loop_
_entity.id
_entity.type
_entity.pdbx_description
1 polymer ?
#
loop_
_entity_poly.entity_id
_entity_poly.type
_entity_poly.pdbx_seq_one_letter_code
_entity_poly.pdbx_strand_id
1 'polypeptide(L)'
;MNPVTDILARAVVPEHSAPFMQAVSGGRVLMVDNFVFYAAEDWLMAIAYPLRDGGEYSHQRFEAALSGALRETGATACFAVGPDLPPRLADNVLERDEFYTLPADAPVPPRLRSPVRKARERLRIDETREFGPQHRRLWAEFMGRAVLRANVRELFAR
;
A
#
# COMPACT_ATOMS: atom_id res chain seq x y z
N MET A 1 -20.72 10.51 -3.25
CA MET A 1 -19.92 9.32 -3.64
C MET A 1 -19.04 8.96 -2.45
N ASN A 2 -18.91 7.67 -2.13
CA ASN A 2 -18.05 7.26 -1.01
C ASN A 2 -16.57 7.46 -1.40
N PRO A 3 -15.77 8.25 -0.65
CA PRO A 3 -14.39 8.52 -0.99
C PRO A 3 -13.55 7.24 -1.15
N VAL A 4 -13.83 6.20 -0.37
CA VAL A 4 -13.13 4.91 -0.48
C VAL A 4 -13.36 4.26 -1.85
N THR A 5 -14.59 4.28 -2.36
CA THR A 5 -14.92 3.70 -3.67
C THR A 5 -14.25 4.48 -4.81
N ASP A 6 -14.20 5.81 -4.71
CA ASP A 6 -13.53 6.66 -5.70
C ASP A 6 -12.02 6.41 -5.71
N ILE A 7 -11.39 6.37 -4.55
CA ILE A 7 -9.96 6.06 -4.42
C ILE A 7 -9.63 4.69 -5.04
N LEU A 8 -10.42 3.65 -4.72
CA LEU A 8 -10.19 2.31 -5.25
C LEU A 8 -10.30 2.24 -6.76
N ALA A 9 -11.28 2.93 -7.34
CA ALA A 9 -11.47 2.97 -8.80
C ALA A 9 -10.29 3.62 -9.54
N ARG A 10 -9.59 4.54 -8.88
CA ARG A 10 -8.46 5.31 -9.42
C ARG A 10 -7.11 4.92 -8.85
N ALA A 11 -7.04 3.83 -8.10
CA ALA A 11 -5.80 3.33 -7.49
C ALA A 11 -4.73 3.01 -8.54
N VAL A 12 -3.48 3.37 -8.25
CA VAL A 12 -2.30 3.09 -9.08
C VAL A 12 -1.19 2.37 -8.31
N VAL A 13 -1.24 2.42 -6.97
CA VAL A 13 -0.31 1.73 -6.07
C VAL A 13 -1.09 1.01 -4.96
N PRO A 14 -0.50 -0.03 -4.33
CA PRO A 14 -1.17 -0.79 -3.26
C PRO A 14 -1.64 0.09 -2.10
N GLU A 15 -0.90 1.15 -1.78
CA GLU A 15 -1.20 2.10 -0.71
C GLU A 15 -2.48 2.91 -0.96
N HIS A 16 -3.01 2.88 -2.17
CA HIS A 16 -4.34 3.43 -2.49
C HIS A 16 -5.48 2.48 -2.09
N SER A 17 -5.18 1.26 -1.61
CA SER A 17 -6.22 0.36 -1.08
C SER A 17 -6.72 0.86 0.27
N ALA A 18 -7.63 1.84 0.25
CA ALA A 18 -8.12 2.49 1.46
C ALA A 18 -8.67 1.52 2.53
N PRO A 19 -9.44 0.46 2.21
CA PRO A 19 -9.88 -0.49 3.22
C PRO A 19 -8.71 -1.22 3.90
N PHE A 20 -7.69 -1.61 3.13
CA PHE A 20 -6.50 -2.26 3.66
C PHE A 20 -5.69 -1.29 4.53
N MET A 21 -5.38 -0.11 4.01
CA MET A 21 -4.59 0.87 4.73
C MET A 21 -5.26 1.36 6.01
N GLN A 22 -6.59 1.53 6.01
CA GLN A 22 -7.33 1.87 7.22
C GLN A 22 -7.29 0.74 8.26
N ALA A 23 -7.41 -0.51 7.82
CA ALA A 23 -7.32 -1.66 8.73
C ALA A 23 -5.93 -1.79 9.37
N VAL A 24 -4.86 -1.52 8.59
CA VAL A 24 -3.47 -1.63 9.05
C VAL A 24 -3.06 -0.45 9.92
N SER A 25 -3.43 0.78 9.53
CA SER A 25 -2.99 2.00 10.21
C SER A 25 -3.92 2.44 11.35
N GLY A 26 -5.18 2.00 11.34
CA GLY A 26 -6.23 2.56 12.18
C GLY A 26 -6.62 3.99 11.79
N GLY A 27 -6.02 4.52 10.71
CA GLY A 27 -6.22 5.89 10.27
C GLY A 27 -7.49 6.10 9.45
N ARG A 28 -8.05 7.29 9.51
CA ARG A 28 -9.10 7.71 8.57
C ARG A 28 -8.48 8.15 7.25
N VAL A 29 -9.11 7.79 6.14
CA VAL A 29 -8.69 8.22 4.82
C VAL A 29 -9.16 9.65 4.53
N LEU A 30 -8.28 10.43 3.90
CA LEU A 30 -8.58 11.75 3.32
C LEU A 30 -8.07 11.77 1.88
N MET A 31 -8.69 12.61 1.06
CA MET A 31 -8.23 12.88 -0.29
C MET A 31 -8.15 14.40 -0.49
N VAL A 32 -6.98 14.89 -0.85
CA VAL A 32 -6.74 16.29 -1.17
C VAL A 32 -6.04 16.38 -2.52
N ASP A 33 -6.63 17.06 -3.48
CA ASP A 33 -6.09 17.22 -4.84
C ASP A 33 -5.56 15.92 -5.49
N ASN A 34 -6.34 14.85 -5.45
CA ASN A 34 -5.97 13.54 -5.99
C ASN A 34 -4.80 12.81 -5.29
N PHE A 35 -4.36 13.28 -4.15
CA PHE A 35 -3.47 12.54 -3.25
C PHE A 35 -4.24 11.96 -2.08
N VAL A 36 -3.83 10.76 -1.67
CA VAL A 36 -4.46 10.02 -0.57
C VAL A 36 -3.62 10.18 0.69
N PHE A 37 -4.31 10.40 1.80
CA PHE A 37 -3.70 10.52 3.12
C PHE A 37 -4.43 9.63 4.11
N TYR A 38 -3.70 9.14 5.11
CA TYR A 38 -4.25 8.40 6.25
C TYR A 38 -3.84 9.10 7.53
N ALA A 39 -4.83 9.55 8.30
CA ALA A 39 -4.61 10.28 9.55
C ALA A 39 -5.07 9.46 10.74
N ALA A 40 -4.22 9.31 11.74
CA ALA A 40 -4.54 8.72 13.02
C ALA A 40 -3.82 9.47 14.13
N GLU A 41 -4.54 9.82 15.18
CA GLU A 41 -4.03 10.55 16.32
C GLU A 41 -3.28 11.82 15.87
N ASP A 42 -1.98 11.90 16.10
CA ASP A 42 -1.10 13.03 15.81
C ASP A 42 -0.23 12.84 14.56
N TRP A 43 -0.42 11.76 13.80
CA TRP A 43 0.38 11.47 12.62
C TRP A 43 -0.44 11.41 11.31
N LEU A 44 0.24 11.68 10.22
CA LEU A 44 -0.28 11.63 8.87
C LEU A 44 0.63 10.79 7.97
N MET A 45 0.07 9.79 7.29
CA MET A 45 0.73 9.13 6.18
C MET A 45 0.28 9.78 4.88
N ALA A 46 1.21 10.22 4.05
CA ALA A 46 0.96 10.85 2.77
C ALA A 46 1.41 9.94 1.63
N ILE A 47 0.49 9.63 0.72
CA ILE A 47 0.79 8.84 -0.49
C ILE A 47 1.05 9.81 -1.63
N ALA A 48 2.33 10.01 -1.98
CA ALA A 48 2.78 10.97 -2.99
C ALA A 48 2.65 10.45 -4.43
N TYR A 49 1.91 9.37 -4.64
CA TYR A 49 1.44 8.95 -5.95
C TYR A 49 0.06 9.56 -6.19
N PRO A 50 -0.16 10.37 -7.25
CA PRO A 50 -1.50 10.84 -7.55
C PRO A 50 -2.39 9.68 -8.01
N LEU A 51 -3.67 9.75 -7.70
CA LEU A 51 -4.66 8.83 -8.23
C LEU A 51 -4.68 8.91 -9.77
N ARG A 52 -5.11 7.83 -10.43
CA ARG A 52 -5.32 7.81 -11.89
C ARG A 52 -6.18 9.02 -12.29
N ASP A 53 -5.86 9.61 -13.43
CA ASP A 53 -6.50 10.84 -13.92
C ASP A 53 -6.31 12.09 -13.06
N GLY A 54 -5.48 12.00 -12.01
CA GLY A 54 -5.09 13.12 -11.16
C GLY A 54 -4.09 14.08 -11.81
N GLY A 55 -3.68 13.82 -13.05
CA GLY A 55 -2.64 14.55 -13.74
C GLY A 55 -1.23 14.14 -13.32
N GLU A 56 -0.23 14.84 -13.89
CA GLU A 56 1.16 14.57 -13.57
C GLU A 56 1.49 14.96 -12.13
N TYR A 57 2.35 14.15 -11.52
CA TYR A 57 2.94 14.47 -10.22
C TYR A 57 3.79 15.73 -10.33
N SER A 58 3.67 16.62 -9.35
CA SER A 58 4.65 17.68 -9.12
C SER A 58 4.85 17.91 -7.63
N HIS A 59 6.06 18.27 -7.24
CA HIS A 59 6.39 18.61 -5.86
C HIS A 59 5.48 19.71 -5.31
N GLN A 60 5.23 20.76 -6.10
CA GLN A 60 4.38 21.88 -5.69
C GLN A 60 2.94 21.44 -5.37
N ARG A 61 2.34 20.61 -6.23
CA ARG A 61 0.99 20.09 -6.00
C ARG A 61 0.93 19.21 -4.77
N PHE A 62 1.89 18.28 -4.64
CA PHE A 62 1.95 17.42 -3.48
C PHE A 62 2.15 18.20 -2.18
N GLU A 63 3.05 19.18 -2.16
CA GLU A 63 3.27 20.02 -0.99
C GLU A 63 2.04 20.86 -0.59
N ALA A 64 1.31 21.36 -1.57
CA ALA A 64 0.06 22.08 -1.33
C ALA A 64 -1.00 21.14 -0.71
N ALA A 65 -1.15 19.95 -1.28
CA ALA A 65 -2.07 18.92 -0.77
C ALA A 65 -1.68 18.45 0.65
N LEU A 66 -0.40 18.18 0.89
CA LEU A 66 0.13 17.80 2.19
C LEU A 66 -0.12 18.91 3.23
N SER A 67 0.15 20.16 2.88
CA SER A 67 -0.12 21.31 3.76
C SER A 67 -1.61 21.45 4.08
N GLY A 68 -2.49 21.15 3.11
CA GLY A 68 -3.93 21.09 3.31
C GLY A 68 -4.33 20.00 4.29
N ALA A 69 -3.82 18.78 4.07
CA ALA A 69 -4.12 17.62 4.92
C ALA A 69 -3.61 17.82 6.36
N LEU A 70 -2.42 18.38 6.55
CA LEU A 70 -1.87 18.71 7.88
C LEU A 70 -2.73 19.72 8.62
N ARG A 71 -3.20 20.78 7.94
CA ARG A 71 -4.12 21.75 8.55
C ARG A 71 -5.46 21.15 8.93
N GLU A 72 -5.99 20.27 8.08
CA GLU A 72 -7.29 19.61 8.34
C GLU A 72 -7.22 18.64 9.51
N THR A 73 -6.11 17.93 9.65
CA THR A 73 -5.95 16.87 10.65
C THR A 73 -5.37 17.36 11.96
N GLY A 74 -4.58 18.43 11.94
CA GLY A 74 -3.79 18.87 13.08
C GLY A 74 -2.60 17.95 13.39
N ALA A 75 -2.27 17.02 12.48
CA ALA A 75 -1.15 16.09 12.68
C ALA A 75 0.18 16.84 12.85
N THR A 76 0.96 16.40 13.83
CA THR A 76 2.28 16.97 14.18
C THR A 76 3.44 16.16 13.62
N ALA A 77 3.19 14.91 13.25
CA ALA A 77 4.15 14.04 12.58
C ALA A 77 3.60 13.61 11.21
N CYS A 78 4.50 13.53 10.22
CA CYS A 78 4.14 13.07 8.87
C CYS A 78 5.25 12.20 8.31
N PHE A 79 4.86 11.11 7.63
CA PHE A 79 5.74 10.39 6.74
C PHE A 79 5.08 10.21 5.38
N ALA A 80 5.90 10.23 4.35
CA ALA A 80 5.44 10.17 2.97
C ALA A 80 6.02 8.96 2.24
N VAL A 81 5.20 8.35 1.38
CA VAL A 81 5.60 7.29 0.46
C VAL A 81 5.41 7.83 -0.95
N GLY A 82 6.44 7.81 -1.76
CA GLY A 82 6.35 8.34 -3.13
C GLY A 82 7.57 8.05 -3.97
N PRO A 83 7.46 8.21 -5.30
CA PRO A 83 8.54 7.91 -6.24
C PRO A 83 9.65 8.98 -6.19
N ASP A 84 9.25 10.21 -5.96
CA ASP A 84 10.13 11.38 -5.90
C ASP A 84 9.51 12.37 -4.92
N LEU A 85 10.17 12.57 -3.78
CA LEU A 85 9.67 13.45 -2.73
C LEU A 85 10.27 14.86 -2.86
N PRO A 86 9.53 15.89 -2.44
CA PRO A 86 10.06 17.24 -2.37
C PRO A 86 11.38 17.30 -1.59
N PRO A 87 12.36 18.15 -1.97
CA PRO A 87 13.67 18.21 -1.36
C PRO A 87 13.65 18.30 0.17
N ARG A 88 12.72 19.07 0.74
CA ARG A 88 12.57 19.21 2.20
C ARG A 88 12.17 17.93 2.93
N LEU A 89 11.62 16.93 2.21
CA LEU A 89 11.28 15.61 2.74
C LEU A 89 12.36 14.59 2.41
N ALA A 90 13.12 14.82 1.33
CA ALA A 90 14.14 13.90 0.85
C ALA A 90 15.33 13.74 1.81
N ASP A 91 15.62 14.74 2.63
CA ASP A 91 16.71 14.70 3.63
C ASP A 91 16.44 13.70 4.76
N ASN A 92 15.19 13.26 4.92
CA ASN A 92 14.76 12.31 5.95
C ASN A 92 14.29 10.97 5.36
N VAL A 93 14.85 10.54 4.24
CA VAL A 93 14.51 9.24 3.64
C VAL A 93 14.96 8.11 4.56
N LEU A 94 14.00 7.33 5.06
CA LEU A 94 14.23 6.21 5.97
C LEU A 94 14.52 4.91 5.22
N GLU A 95 13.88 4.71 4.07
CA GLU A 95 13.95 3.49 3.28
C GLU A 95 13.76 3.80 1.80
N ARG A 96 14.39 3.00 0.93
CA ARG A 96 14.18 3.03 -0.52
C ARG A 96 13.87 1.64 -0.99
N ASP A 97 12.70 1.46 -1.58
CA ASP A 97 12.26 0.22 -2.18
C ASP A 97 12.28 0.32 -3.71
N GLU A 98 12.57 -0.80 -4.36
CA GLU A 98 12.45 -0.93 -5.81
C GLU A 98 11.21 -1.76 -6.15
N PHE A 99 10.33 -1.21 -7.00
CA PHE A 99 9.17 -1.92 -7.50
C PHE A 99 9.45 -2.48 -8.88
N TYR A 100 9.18 -3.77 -9.04
CA TYR A 100 9.25 -4.43 -10.34
C TYR A 100 7.84 -4.62 -10.89
N THR A 101 7.61 -4.12 -12.10
CA THR A 101 6.35 -4.36 -12.81
C THR A 101 6.50 -5.49 -13.81
N LEU A 102 5.56 -6.43 -13.79
CA LEU A 102 5.49 -7.50 -14.78
C LEU A 102 4.16 -7.35 -15.53
N PRO A 103 4.18 -7.16 -16.87
CA PRO A 103 2.97 -7.20 -17.67
C PRO A 103 2.23 -8.52 -17.49
N ALA A 104 0.90 -8.48 -17.42
CA ALA A 104 0.09 -9.68 -17.20
C ALA A 104 0.26 -10.75 -18.29
N ASP A 105 0.61 -10.34 -19.50
CA ASP A 105 0.87 -11.16 -20.69
C ASP A 105 2.37 -11.48 -20.87
N ALA A 106 3.23 -11.09 -19.94
CA ALA A 106 4.67 -11.33 -20.06
C ALA A 106 4.97 -12.84 -20.21
N PRO A 107 5.76 -13.23 -21.20
CA PRO A 107 6.08 -14.64 -21.42
C PRO A 107 6.92 -15.17 -20.25
N VAL A 108 6.60 -16.38 -19.82
CA VAL A 108 7.39 -17.07 -18.78
C VAL A 108 8.83 -17.26 -19.27
N PRO A 109 9.84 -16.69 -18.57
CA PRO A 109 11.23 -16.85 -18.94
C PRO A 109 11.63 -18.32 -19.09
N PRO A 110 12.47 -18.68 -20.06
CA PRO A 110 12.84 -20.08 -20.31
C PRO A 110 13.29 -20.85 -19.06
N ARG A 111 14.07 -20.20 -18.19
CA ARG A 111 14.55 -20.77 -16.91
C ARG A 111 13.43 -21.13 -15.93
N LEU A 112 12.28 -20.49 -16.02
CA LEU A 112 11.12 -20.72 -15.13
C LEU A 112 10.09 -21.69 -15.72
N ARG A 113 10.17 -22.05 -17.00
CA ARG A 113 9.16 -22.91 -17.65
C ARG A 113 9.05 -24.29 -16.99
N SER A 114 10.18 -24.93 -16.70
CA SER A 114 10.18 -26.24 -16.04
C SER A 114 9.68 -26.17 -14.57
N PRO A 115 10.17 -25.27 -13.71
CA PRO A 115 9.61 -25.08 -12.38
C PRO A 115 8.10 -24.76 -12.39
N VAL A 116 7.61 -23.89 -13.28
CA VAL A 116 6.18 -23.54 -13.40
C VAL A 116 5.37 -24.77 -13.81
N ARG A 117 5.84 -25.58 -14.79
CA ARG A 117 5.16 -26.80 -15.17
C ARG A 117 5.04 -27.77 -14.00
N LYS A 118 6.13 -28.05 -13.27
CA LYS A 118 6.14 -28.93 -12.09
C LYS A 118 5.23 -28.41 -10.99
N ALA A 119 5.16 -27.08 -10.80
CA ALA A 119 4.27 -26.48 -9.84
C ALA A 119 2.78 -26.74 -10.23
N ARG A 120 2.43 -26.52 -11.50
CA ARG A 120 1.07 -26.76 -12.02
C ARG A 120 0.61 -28.22 -11.89
N GLU A 121 1.54 -29.17 -11.96
CA GLU A 121 1.25 -30.60 -11.76
C GLU A 121 0.96 -30.96 -10.29
N ARG A 122 1.45 -30.15 -9.34
CA ARG A 122 1.40 -30.45 -7.89
C ARG A 122 0.53 -29.49 -7.08
N LEU A 123 0.27 -28.31 -7.61
CA LEU A 123 -0.44 -27.24 -6.93
C LEU A 123 -1.75 -26.96 -7.67
N ARG A 124 -2.80 -26.80 -6.91
CA ARG A 124 -4.06 -26.24 -7.38
C ARG A 124 -4.14 -24.79 -6.93
N ILE A 125 -4.51 -23.89 -7.84
CA ILE A 125 -4.81 -22.49 -7.53
C ILE A 125 -6.31 -22.42 -7.31
N ASP A 126 -6.71 -22.04 -6.13
CA ASP A 126 -8.10 -21.74 -5.79
C ASP A 126 -8.21 -20.21 -5.56
N GLU A 127 -9.12 -19.58 -6.30
CA GLU A 127 -9.45 -18.16 -6.11
C GLU A 127 -10.71 -18.08 -5.25
N THR A 128 -10.58 -17.42 -4.12
CA THR A 128 -11.70 -17.17 -3.21
C THR A 128 -11.66 -15.75 -2.68
N ARG A 129 -12.84 -15.19 -2.42
CA ARG A 129 -12.99 -13.89 -1.76
C ARG A 129 -13.16 -14.01 -0.25
N GLU A 130 -13.21 -15.25 0.26
CA GLU A 130 -13.44 -15.52 1.67
C GLU A 130 -12.17 -16.01 2.35
N PHE A 131 -11.88 -15.45 3.52
CA PHE A 131 -10.81 -15.93 4.38
C PHE A 131 -11.30 -17.14 5.20
N GLY A 132 -11.26 -18.30 4.58
CA GLY A 132 -11.80 -19.56 5.14
C GLY A 132 -10.84 -20.27 6.13
N PRO A 133 -11.25 -21.44 6.65
CA PRO A 133 -10.47 -22.19 7.64
C PRO A 133 -9.05 -22.57 7.17
N GLN A 134 -8.89 -22.87 5.87
CA GLN A 134 -7.57 -23.20 5.31
C GLN A 134 -6.62 -21.99 5.34
N HIS A 135 -7.12 -20.78 5.02
CA HIS A 135 -6.34 -19.56 5.11
C HIS A 135 -5.93 -19.27 6.56
N ARG A 136 -6.85 -19.45 7.52
CA ARG A 136 -6.56 -19.28 8.94
C ARG A 136 -5.47 -20.24 9.42
N ARG A 137 -5.51 -21.49 8.97
CA ARG A 137 -4.48 -22.47 9.31
C ARG A 137 -3.12 -22.08 8.75
N LEU A 138 -3.05 -21.74 7.45
CA LEU A 138 -1.80 -21.28 6.82
C LEU A 138 -1.25 -20.01 7.50
N TRP A 139 -2.15 -19.10 7.85
CA TRP A 139 -1.81 -17.89 8.59
C TRP A 139 -1.22 -18.19 9.97
N ALA A 140 -1.85 -19.07 10.73
CA ALA A 140 -1.35 -19.48 12.03
C ALA A 140 0.03 -20.19 11.93
N GLU A 141 0.24 -21.02 10.93
CA GLU A 141 1.53 -21.65 10.65
C GLU A 141 2.60 -20.62 10.29
N PHE A 142 2.26 -19.62 9.46
CA PHE A 142 3.16 -18.51 9.12
C PHE A 142 3.54 -17.71 10.37
N MET A 143 2.55 -17.28 11.15
CA MET A 143 2.76 -16.51 12.38
C MET A 143 3.59 -17.27 13.43
N GLY A 144 3.50 -18.59 13.45
CA GLY A 144 4.29 -19.45 14.35
C GLY A 144 5.76 -19.59 13.94
N ARG A 145 6.05 -19.45 12.63
CA ARG A 145 7.40 -19.64 12.08
C ARG A 145 8.13 -18.32 11.77
N ALA A 146 7.38 -17.28 11.46
CA ALA A 146 7.94 -16.00 11.05
C ALA A 146 8.62 -15.28 12.22
N VAL A 147 9.86 -14.83 11.99
CA VAL A 147 10.57 -13.95 12.92
C VAL A 147 10.08 -12.53 12.67
N LEU A 148 8.95 -12.17 13.27
CA LEU A 148 8.36 -10.85 13.15
C LEU A 148 8.72 -9.99 14.38
N ARG A 149 8.96 -8.69 14.15
CA ARG A 149 9.06 -7.71 15.23
C ARG A 149 7.74 -7.66 16.01
N ALA A 150 7.77 -7.34 17.29
CA ALA A 150 6.59 -7.36 18.16
C ALA A 150 5.43 -6.51 17.62
N ASN A 151 5.71 -5.28 17.18
CA ASN A 151 4.74 -4.37 16.58
C ASN A 151 4.10 -4.92 15.27
N VAL A 152 4.90 -5.59 14.43
CA VAL A 152 4.39 -6.23 13.20
C VAL A 152 3.52 -7.43 13.55
N ARG A 153 3.92 -8.23 14.54
CA ARG A 153 3.11 -9.37 15.01
C ARG A 153 1.76 -8.92 15.57
N GLU A 154 1.74 -7.84 16.34
CA GLU A 154 0.52 -7.25 16.89
C GLU A 154 -0.41 -6.74 15.78
N LEU A 155 0.15 -6.08 14.76
CA LEU A 155 -0.58 -5.62 13.60
C LEU A 155 -1.31 -6.78 12.88
N PHE A 156 -0.61 -7.90 12.71
CA PHE A 156 -1.18 -9.08 12.04
C PHE A 156 -2.11 -9.92 12.92
N ALA A 157 -2.20 -9.64 14.20
CA ALA A 157 -3.12 -10.31 15.12
C ALA A 157 -4.51 -9.64 15.19
N ARG A 158 -4.64 -8.42 14.64
CA ARG A 158 -5.91 -7.69 14.53
C ARG A 158 -6.76 -8.18 13.36
#